data_609260514c0181f8207261c52c3df5d5
#
_entry.id   609260514c0181f8207261c52c3df5d5
#
_cell.length_a   1.000
_cell.length_b   1.000
_cell.length_c   1.000
_cell.angle_alpha   90.00
_cell.angle_beta   90.00
_cell.angle_gamma   90.00
#
_symmetry.space_group_name_H-M   'P 1'
#
loop_
_entity.id
_entity.type
_entity.pdbx_description
1 polymer ?
#
loop_
_entity_poly.entity_id
_entity_poly.type
_entity_poly.pdbx_seq_one_letter_code
_entity_poly.pdbx_strand_id
1 'polypeptide(L)'
;MKKLPLLFAAFLVVSASGLRAGEPSDIHTLLRRLDGLLDRREEFLLRHEARLDSLKSLLRGDTLGFGARYAVTAEIAERYFAYQSDSTIAYLRRNVALAERAGNADLTIRAKSVMAMCYSMNGRFLEADRVLAGAT
;
A
#
# COMPACT_ATOMS: atom_id res chain seq x y z
N MET A 1 51.84 -19.55 27.83
CA MET A 1 50.38 -19.79 27.82
C MET A 1 49.66 -18.89 28.82
N LYS A 2 49.59 -17.56 28.61
CA LYS A 2 48.92 -16.59 29.54
C LYS A 2 48.21 -15.41 28.82
N LYS A 3 47.74 -15.59 27.59
CA LYS A 3 47.07 -14.52 26.82
C LYS A 3 45.57 -14.77 26.56
N LEU A 4 45.00 -15.87 27.05
CA LEU A 4 43.59 -16.20 26.83
C LEU A 4 42.59 -15.38 27.67
N PRO A 5 42.87 -14.98 28.94
CA PRO A 5 41.90 -14.22 29.73
C PRO A 5 41.70 -12.75 29.26
N LEU A 6 42.68 -12.17 28.54
CA LEU A 6 42.58 -10.77 28.09
C LEU A 6 41.62 -10.60 26.89
N LEU A 7 41.56 -11.63 26.03
CA LEU A 7 40.63 -11.63 24.88
C LEU A 7 39.15 -11.84 25.30
N PHE A 8 38.96 -12.60 26.40
CA PHE A 8 37.59 -12.81 26.92
C PHE A 8 37.04 -11.56 27.63
N ALA A 9 37.89 -10.79 28.29
CA ALA A 9 37.51 -9.51 28.90
C ALA A 9 37.19 -8.43 27.86
N ALA A 10 37.92 -8.43 26.74
CA ALA A 10 37.62 -7.50 25.63
C ALA A 10 36.29 -7.82 24.92
N PHE A 11 35.90 -9.09 24.82
CA PHE A 11 34.63 -9.48 24.22
C PHE A 11 33.40 -9.13 25.08
N LEU A 12 33.58 -9.19 26.42
CA LEU A 12 32.51 -8.81 27.37
C LEU A 12 32.24 -7.30 27.41
N VAL A 13 33.25 -6.45 27.14
CA VAL A 13 33.09 -5.00 27.11
C VAL A 13 32.39 -4.52 25.84
N VAL A 14 32.56 -5.20 24.70
CA VAL A 14 31.91 -4.86 23.44
C VAL A 14 30.43 -5.27 23.46
N SER A 15 30.04 -6.31 24.17
CA SER A 15 28.63 -6.71 24.26
C SER A 15 27.79 -5.85 25.22
N ALA A 16 28.41 -5.08 26.11
CA ALA A 16 27.70 -4.18 27.04
C ALA A 16 27.35 -2.82 26.44
N SER A 17 27.93 -2.44 25.31
CA SER A 17 27.70 -1.15 24.66
C SER A 17 26.53 -1.13 23.67
N GLY A 18 25.85 -2.26 23.44
CA GLY A 18 24.82 -2.41 22.40
C GLY A 18 23.36 -2.29 22.86
N LEU A 19 23.10 -2.23 24.16
CA LEU A 19 21.75 -2.10 24.71
C LEU A 19 21.53 -0.68 25.30
N ARG A 20 21.61 0.32 24.46
CA ARG A 20 21.01 1.62 24.80
C ARG A 20 19.50 1.44 24.66
N ALA A 21 18.82 1.16 25.77
CA ALA A 21 17.40 1.39 25.88
C ALA A 21 17.19 2.89 25.54
N GLY A 22 16.40 3.16 24.48
CA GLY A 22 16.12 4.52 24.04
C GLY A 22 15.68 5.37 25.22
N GLU A 23 16.25 6.55 25.35
CA GLU A 23 15.97 7.47 26.48
C GLU A 23 14.47 7.76 26.57
N PRO A 24 13.89 7.86 27.78
CA PRO A 24 12.45 8.20 27.97
C PRO A 24 12.06 9.51 27.25
N SER A 25 13.01 10.41 27.03
CA SER A 25 12.84 11.62 26.23
C SER A 25 12.47 11.36 24.78
N ASP A 26 12.87 10.23 24.20
CA ASP A 26 12.57 9.84 22.81
C ASP A 26 11.11 9.40 22.66
N ILE A 27 10.58 8.65 23.62
CA ILE A 27 9.17 8.20 23.63
C ILE A 27 8.22 9.39 23.72
N HIS A 28 8.47 10.35 24.62
CA HIS A 28 7.65 11.56 24.74
C HIS A 28 7.72 12.45 23.50
N THR A 29 8.83 12.47 22.82
CA THR A 29 8.99 13.20 21.57
C THR A 29 8.24 12.52 20.43
N LEU A 30 8.28 11.19 20.36
CA LEU A 30 7.53 10.40 19.39
C LEU A 30 6.01 10.51 19.62
N LEU A 31 5.55 10.45 20.87
CA LEU A 31 4.14 10.64 21.22
C LEU A 31 3.64 12.03 20.82
N ARG A 32 4.37 13.10 21.13
CA ARG A 32 4.01 14.46 20.69
C ARG A 32 3.98 14.62 19.17
N ARG A 33 4.87 13.93 18.44
CA ARG A 33 4.82 13.90 16.98
C ARG A 33 3.58 13.14 16.48
N LEU A 34 3.23 12.05 17.13
CA LEU A 34 2.02 11.29 16.82
C LEU A 34 0.77 12.14 17.05
N ASP A 35 0.65 12.81 18.21
CA ASP A 35 -0.45 13.72 18.51
C ASP A 35 -0.57 14.83 17.44
N GLY A 36 0.54 15.48 17.08
CA GLY A 36 0.54 16.48 16.01
C GLY A 36 0.22 15.93 14.59
N LEU A 37 0.37 14.63 14.35
CA LEU A 37 -0.10 13.97 13.13
C LEU A 37 -1.60 13.66 13.22
N LEU A 38 -2.10 13.26 14.40
CA LEU A 38 -3.51 13.01 14.65
C LEU A 38 -4.34 14.28 14.53
N ASP A 39 -3.85 15.40 15.03
CA ASP A 39 -4.50 16.73 14.90
C ASP A 39 -4.67 17.16 13.43
N ARG A 40 -3.72 16.75 12.56
CA ARG A 40 -3.78 17.04 11.11
C ARG A 40 -4.48 15.96 10.29
N ARG A 41 -4.97 14.90 10.94
CA ARG A 41 -5.63 13.77 10.25
C ARG A 41 -6.81 14.24 9.41
N GLU A 42 -7.61 15.14 9.95
CA GLU A 42 -8.80 15.66 9.27
C GLU A 42 -8.43 16.40 7.97
N GLU A 43 -7.39 17.23 8.02
CA GLU A 43 -6.88 17.92 6.82
C GLU A 43 -6.37 16.93 5.75
N PHE A 44 -5.69 15.85 6.17
CA PHE A 44 -5.24 14.80 5.25
C PHE A 44 -6.43 14.06 4.61
N LEU A 45 -7.46 13.75 5.40
CA LEU A 45 -8.66 13.07 4.91
C LEU A 45 -9.41 13.97 3.90
N LEU A 46 -9.61 15.25 4.21
CA LEU A 46 -10.27 16.20 3.30
C LEU A 46 -9.51 16.33 1.97
N ARG A 47 -8.18 16.44 2.01
CA ARG A 47 -7.36 16.47 0.79
C ARG A 47 -7.44 15.17 -0.01
N HIS A 48 -7.47 14.02 0.68
CA HIS A 48 -7.58 12.72 0.06
C HIS A 48 -8.93 12.55 -0.66
N GLU A 49 -10.04 12.88 0.01
CA GLU A 49 -11.38 12.83 -0.57
C GLU A 49 -11.54 13.82 -1.73
N ALA A 50 -11.05 15.05 -1.60
CA ALA A 50 -11.08 16.03 -2.68
C ALA A 50 -10.33 15.52 -3.93
N ARG A 51 -9.21 14.84 -3.75
CA ARG A 51 -8.49 14.21 -4.87
C ARG A 51 -9.27 13.06 -5.49
N LEU A 52 -9.89 12.20 -4.68
CA LEU A 52 -10.76 11.12 -5.17
C LEU A 52 -11.94 11.68 -5.97
N ASP A 53 -12.59 12.72 -5.49
CA ASP A 53 -13.72 13.36 -6.19
C ASP A 53 -13.30 13.99 -7.52
N SER A 54 -12.13 14.62 -7.55
CA SER A 54 -11.53 15.13 -8.79
C SER A 54 -11.31 14.01 -9.81
N LEU A 55 -10.69 12.89 -9.39
CA LEU A 55 -10.46 11.73 -10.27
C LEU A 55 -11.78 11.10 -10.75
N LYS A 56 -12.76 10.95 -9.86
CA LYS A 56 -14.09 10.44 -10.21
C LYS A 56 -14.82 11.37 -11.21
N SER A 57 -14.62 12.69 -11.07
CA SER A 57 -15.21 13.66 -12.00
C SER A 57 -14.63 13.52 -13.42
N LEU A 58 -13.32 13.25 -13.53
CA LEU A 58 -12.68 12.96 -14.83
C LEU A 58 -13.29 11.72 -15.49
N LEU A 59 -13.62 10.68 -14.70
CA LEU A 59 -14.25 9.45 -15.25
C LEU A 59 -15.70 9.66 -15.72
N ARG A 60 -16.41 10.62 -15.17
CA ARG A 60 -17.78 10.97 -15.61
C ARG A 60 -17.82 11.64 -16.98
N GLY A 61 -16.75 12.33 -17.33
CA GLY A 61 -16.57 12.88 -18.67
C GLY A 61 -16.24 11.78 -19.69
N ASP A 62 -16.77 11.93 -20.92
CA ASP A 62 -16.50 10.95 -22.00
C ASP A 62 -15.31 11.36 -22.88
N THR A 63 -14.48 12.27 -22.40
CA THR A 63 -13.37 12.86 -23.14
C THR A 63 -12.06 12.06 -23.02
N LEU A 64 -11.98 11.09 -22.08
CA LEU A 64 -10.76 10.34 -21.83
C LEU A 64 -10.59 9.18 -22.82
N GLY A 65 -9.46 9.16 -23.52
CA GLY A 65 -9.03 7.99 -24.27
C GLY A 65 -8.71 6.80 -23.35
N PHE A 66 -8.59 5.59 -23.93
CA PHE A 66 -8.37 4.35 -23.18
C PHE A 66 -7.26 4.45 -22.12
N GLY A 67 -6.05 4.88 -22.51
CA GLY A 67 -4.91 4.92 -21.60
C GLY A 67 -5.12 5.85 -20.40
N ALA A 68 -5.68 7.04 -20.64
CA ALA A 68 -5.98 7.98 -19.56
C ALA A 68 -7.10 7.46 -18.65
N ARG A 69 -8.14 6.85 -19.20
CA ARG A 69 -9.24 6.25 -18.44
C ARG A 69 -8.73 5.09 -17.56
N TYR A 70 -7.86 4.22 -18.11
CA TYR A 70 -7.23 3.15 -17.35
C TYR A 70 -6.37 3.69 -16.21
N ALA A 71 -5.51 4.69 -16.47
CA ALA A 71 -4.64 5.29 -15.47
C ALA A 71 -5.41 5.93 -14.32
N VAL A 72 -6.45 6.73 -14.63
CA VAL A 72 -7.30 7.36 -13.61
C VAL A 72 -8.04 6.29 -12.78
N THR A 73 -8.55 5.24 -13.41
CA THR A 73 -9.24 4.16 -12.70
C THR A 73 -8.27 3.39 -11.79
N ALA A 74 -7.02 3.18 -12.24
CA ALA A 74 -5.96 2.55 -11.43
C ALA A 74 -5.58 3.43 -10.23
N GLU A 75 -5.40 4.75 -10.43
CA GLU A 75 -5.10 5.69 -9.34
C GLU A 75 -6.20 5.70 -8.27
N ILE A 76 -7.47 5.62 -8.65
CA ILE A 76 -8.58 5.54 -7.69
C ILE A 76 -8.50 4.20 -6.91
N ALA A 77 -8.25 3.08 -7.59
CA ALA A 77 -8.09 1.79 -6.93
C ALA A 77 -6.96 1.80 -5.90
N GLU A 78 -5.81 2.36 -6.27
CA GLU A 78 -4.64 2.50 -5.39
C GLU A 78 -4.96 3.35 -4.15
N ARG A 79 -5.68 4.45 -4.31
CA ARG A 79 -6.08 5.31 -3.19
C ARG A 79 -7.01 4.63 -2.20
N TYR A 80 -7.87 3.73 -2.67
CA TYR A 80 -8.74 2.93 -1.80
C TYR A 80 -8.05 1.71 -1.18
N PHE A 81 -6.93 1.26 -1.73
CA PHE A 81 -6.29 -0.01 -1.40
C PHE A 81 -6.01 -0.20 0.10
N ALA A 82 -5.60 0.87 0.78
CA ALA A 82 -5.20 0.81 2.19
C ALA A 82 -6.37 0.74 3.19
N TYR A 83 -7.59 1.14 2.78
CA TYR A 83 -8.69 1.31 3.75
C TYR A 83 -10.07 0.91 3.26
N GLN A 84 -10.25 0.63 1.96
CA GLN A 84 -11.57 0.29 1.40
C GLN A 84 -11.47 -0.77 0.28
N SER A 85 -11.32 -2.02 0.71
CA SER A 85 -11.09 -3.15 -0.19
C SER A 85 -12.16 -3.34 -1.26
N ASP A 86 -13.44 -3.14 -0.92
CA ASP A 86 -14.55 -3.32 -1.87
C ASP A 86 -14.51 -2.28 -2.99
N SER A 87 -14.21 -1.04 -2.66
CA SER A 87 -13.99 0.02 -3.66
C SER A 87 -12.78 -0.27 -4.53
N THR A 88 -11.67 -0.70 -3.92
CA THR A 88 -10.47 -1.14 -4.66
C THR A 88 -10.82 -2.20 -5.68
N ILE A 89 -11.49 -3.27 -5.28
CA ILE A 89 -11.89 -4.37 -6.16
C ILE A 89 -12.83 -3.88 -7.26
N ALA A 90 -13.77 -2.99 -6.95
CA ALA A 90 -14.69 -2.45 -7.93
C ALA A 90 -13.97 -1.67 -9.04
N TYR A 91 -12.98 -0.84 -8.69
CA TYR A 91 -12.19 -0.11 -9.67
C TYR A 91 -11.20 -1.00 -10.43
N LEU A 92 -10.61 -2.02 -9.79
CA LEU A 92 -9.78 -3.01 -10.47
C LEU A 92 -10.58 -3.83 -11.50
N ARG A 93 -11.82 -4.22 -11.19
CA ARG A 93 -12.71 -4.86 -12.17
C ARG A 93 -12.97 -3.98 -13.39
N ARG A 94 -13.12 -2.66 -13.20
CA ARG A 94 -13.25 -1.71 -14.31
C ARG A 94 -11.98 -1.70 -15.16
N ASN A 95 -10.79 -1.73 -14.54
CA ASN A 95 -9.53 -1.79 -15.26
C ASN A 95 -9.36 -3.09 -16.04
N VAL A 96 -9.73 -4.24 -15.48
CA VAL A 96 -9.75 -5.51 -16.20
C VAL A 96 -10.65 -5.39 -17.44
N ALA A 97 -11.88 -4.92 -17.29
CA ALA A 97 -12.82 -4.79 -18.39
C ALA A 97 -12.36 -3.76 -19.46
N LEU A 98 -11.65 -2.70 -19.07
CA LEU A 98 -11.05 -1.73 -20.00
C LEU A 98 -9.92 -2.38 -20.80
N ALA A 99 -9.01 -3.09 -20.14
CA ALA A 99 -7.87 -3.75 -20.75
C ALA A 99 -8.30 -4.88 -21.69
N GLU A 100 -9.26 -5.71 -21.30
CA GLU A 100 -9.82 -6.78 -22.11
C GLU A 100 -10.48 -6.24 -23.39
N ARG A 101 -11.29 -5.18 -23.27
CA ARG A 101 -11.90 -4.51 -24.45
C ARG A 101 -10.89 -3.91 -25.40
N ALA A 102 -9.76 -3.47 -24.90
CA ALA A 102 -8.66 -2.93 -25.70
C ALA A 102 -7.73 -4.02 -26.26
N GLY A 103 -7.95 -5.30 -25.93
CA GLY A 103 -7.06 -6.42 -26.32
C GLY A 103 -5.67 -6.31 -25.68
N ASN A 104 -5.51 -5.59 -24.56
CA ASN A 104 -4.21 -5.39 -23.93
C ASN A 104 -3.99 -6.45 -22.83
N ALA A 105 -3.34 -7.54 -23.21
CA ALA A 105 -3.09 -8.68 -22.31
C ALA A 105 -2.25 -8.29 -21.09
N ASP A 106 -1.21 -7.46 -21.26
CA ASP A 106 -0.31 -7.06 -20.16
C ASP A 106 -1.07 -6.26 -19.08
N LEU A 107 -1.88 -5.29 -19.49
CA LEU A 107 -2.69 -4.52 -18.55
C LEU A 107 -3.80 -5.37 -17.90
N THR A 108 -4.35 -6.35 -18.63
CA THR A 108 -5.32 -7.31 -18.11
C THR A 108 -4.69 -8.15 -16.99
N ILE A 109 -3.53 -8.76 -17.26
CA ILE A 109 -2.80 -9.57 -16.28
C ILE A 109 -2.42 -8.74 -15.06
N ARG A 110 -1.89 -7.53 -15.28
CA ARG A 110 -1.53 -6.62 -14.18
C ARG A 110 -2.73 -6.31 -13.28
N ALA A 111 -3.86 -5.94 -13.85
CA ALA A 111 -5.06 -5.60 -13.06
C ALA A 111 -5.62 -6.82 -12.32
N LYS A 112 -5.64 -8.01 -12.96
CA LYS A 112 -6.04 -9.27 -12.33
C LYS A 112 -5.10 -9.66 -11.19
N SER A 113 -3.79 -9.51 -11.34
CA SER A 113 -2.81 -9.80 -10.28
C SER A 113 -3.01 -8.93 -9.05
N VAL A 114 -3.20 -7.62 -9.21
CA VAL A 114 -3.47 -6.69 -8.10
C VAL A 114 -4.81 -7.03 -7.45
N MET A 115 -5.82 -7.39 -8.23
CA MET A 115 -7.14 -7.79 -7.71
C MET A 115 -7.06 -9.09 -6.91
N ALA A 116 -6.30 -10.09 -7.38
CA ALA A 116 -6.06 -11.34 -6.65
C ALA A 116 -5.31 -11.09 -5.34
N MET A 117 -4.30 -10.21 -5.36
CA MET A 117 -3.60 -9.78 -4.14
C MET A 117 -4.56 -9.13 -3.14
N CYS A 118 -5.44 -8.22 -3.60
CA CYS A 118 -6.44 -7.58 -2.75
C CYS A 118 -7.41 -8.61 -2.13
N TYR A 119 -7.88 -9.59 -2.89
CA TYR A 119 -8.69 -10.68 -2.37
C TYR A 119 -7.94 -11.51 -1.32
N SER A 120 -6.68 -11.88 -1.59
CA SER A 120 -5.86 -12.68 -0.67
C SER A 120 -5.61 -11.96 0.66
N MET A 121 -5.32 -10.66 0.63
CA MET A 121 -5.14 -9.84 1.83
C MET A 121 -6.40 -9.75 2.70
N ASN A 122 -7.59 -9.95 2.10
CA ASN A 122 -8.87 -9.99 2.79
C ASN A 122 -9.34 -11.42 3.12
N GLY A 123 -8.47 -12.44 3.00
CA GLY A 123 -8.80 -13.84 3.28
C GLY A 123 -9.71 -14.49 2.24
N ARG A 124 -9.95 -13.85 1.09
CA ARG A 124 -10.85 -14.32 0.02
C ARG A 124 -10.07 -15.12 -1.03
N PHE A 125 -9.45 -16.21 -0.59
CA PHE A 125 -8.52 -16.99 -1.41
C PHE A 125 -9.17 -17.66 -2.63
N LEU A 126 -10.44 -18.09 -2.52
CA LEU A 126 -11.16 -18.70 -3.64
C LEU A 126 -11.43 -17.69 -4.77
N GLU A 127 -11.72 -16.43 -4.42
CA GLU A 127 -11.88 -15.37 -5.41
C GLU A 127 -10.55 -14.99 -6.05
N ALA A 128 -9.48 -14.96 -5.27
CA ALA A 128 -8.13 -14.73 -5.78
C ALA A 128 -7.74 -15.79 -6.83
N ASP A 129 -7.97 -17.06 -6.52
CA ASP A 129 -7.70 -18.18 -7.43
C ASP A 129 -8.52 -18.08 -8.71
N ARG A 130 -9.83 -17.81 -8.62
CA ARG A 130 -10.70 -17.62 -9.80
C ARG A 130 -10.24 -16.51 -10.73
N VAL A 131 -9.76 -15.41 -10.15
CA VAL A 131 -9.26 -14.27 -10.93
C VAL A 131 -7.99 -14.64 -11.67
N LEU A 132 -7.09 -15.41 -11.05
CA LEU A 132 -5.84 -15.85 -11.67
C LEU A 132 -6.06 -16.95 -12.70
N ALA A 133 -6.94 -17.92 -12.43
CA ALA A 133 -7.28 -18.97 -13.37
C ALA A 133 -7.88 -18.42 -14.67
N GLY A 134 -8.61 -17.31 -14.62
CA GLY A 134 -9.12 -16.62 -15.81
C GLY A 134 -8.12 -15.66 -16.46
N ALA A 135 -6.82 -15.70 -16.07
CA ALA A 135 -5.76 -14.85 -16.63
C ALA A 135 -4.83 -15.63 -17.60
N THR A 136 -4.96 -16.95 -17.65
CA THR A 136 -4.32 -17.86 -18.60
C THR A 136 -5.24 -18.14 -19.78
#